data_57f988141998e110341c2848bd78cd30
#
_entry.id   57f988141998e110341c2848bd78cd30
#
_cell.length_a   1.000
_cell.length_b   1.000
_cell.length_c   1.000
_cell.angle_alpha   90.00
_cell.angle_beta   90.00
_cell.angle_gamma   90.00
#
_symmetry.space_group_name_H-M   'P 1'
#
loop_
_entity.id
_entity.type
_entity.pdbx_description
1 polymer ?
#
loop_
_entity_poly.entity_id
_entity_poly.type
_entity_poly.pdbx_seq_one_letter_code
_entity_poly.pdbx_strand_id
1 'polypeptide(L)'
;MEITSFAHPKWVPQFADAAEVARAVTGYAGERGVSLSCLVPNTRGMLRARDAGLSNICFVLSASEAHNLRNSNKPIADSMEDFQRSAAEAHGLNVQLAICCVFGSPFGDEVPVERVAWIIREAQALGVTRIGLADSGGNSDPNTTRRVLRGLQDLGIDTRDMAIHLHDTRGLGLANAYAAMLEGSWRFESSLAAMGGCPFIPGAKGNISTEDLIYLCRQMGVHTGLDLEKTTALSLEMSQSIGHPITSSMANVFHNGDLCSR
;
A
#
# COMPACT_ATOMS: atom_id res chain seq x y z
N MET A 1 1.00 10.54 2.14
CA MET A 1 2.12 9.69 2.64
C MET A 1 1.60 8.91 3.82
N GLU A 2 1.77 7.57 3.84
CA GLU A 2 1.48 6.75 5.01
C GLU A 2 2.68 6.78 5.96
N ILE A 3 2.45 7.11 7.24
CA ILE A 3 3.53 7.42 8.19
C ILE A 3 3.64 6.43 9.35
N THR A 4 2.58 5.70 9.68
CA THR A 4 2.57 4.78 10.81
C THR A 4 1.35 3.85 10.75
N SER A 5 1.27 2.92 11.72
CA SER A 5 0.10 2.08 11.97
C SER A 5 -0.34 2.16 13.42
N PHE A 6 -1.65 2.24 13.64
CA PHE A 6 -2.26 2.16 14.97
C PHE A 6 -2.65 0.72 15.35
N ALA A 7 -1.91 -0.26 14.81
CA ALA A 7 -1.97 -1.64 15.31
C ALA A 7 -1.65 -1.69 16.81
N HIS A 8 -2.13 -2.75 17.47
CA HIS A 8 -1.91 -2.87 18.91
C HIS A 8 -0.44 -3.21 19.20
N PRO A 9 0.28 -2.45 20.07
CA PRO A 9 1.72 -2.64 20.32
C PRO A 9 2.10 -4.03 20.86
N LYS A 10 1.15 -4.74 21.47
CA LYS A 10 1.37 -6.12 21.91
C LYS A 10 1.66 -7.07 20.73
N TRP A 11 1.09 -6.79 19.55
CA TRP A 11 1.23 -7.61 18.36
C TRP A 11 2.32 -7.08 17.41
N VAL A 12 2.47 -5.75 17.37
CA VAL A 12 3.47 -5.07 16.55
C VAL A 12 4.15 -3.99 17.39
N PRO A 13 5.15 -4.36 18.21
CA PRO A 13 5.83 -3.42 19.12
C PRO A 13 6.47 -2.22 18.42
N GLN A 14 6.81 -2.36 17.15
CA GLN A 14 7.41 -1.30 16.31
C GLN A 14 6.50 -0.07 16.15
N PHE A 15 5.21 -0.20 16.38
CA PHE A 15 4.24 0.91 16.30
C PHE A 15 3.80 1.41 17.70
N ALA A 16 4.59 1.15 18.74
CA ALA A 16 4.25 1.61 20.10
C ALA A 16 4.19 3.14 20.19
N ASP A 17 5.03 3.84 19.44
CA ASP A 17 5.18 5.30 19.38
C ASP A 17 4.33 5.96 18.28
N ALA A 18 3.42 5.22 17.62
CA ALA A 18 2.64 5.72 16.46
C ALA A 18 1.98 7.09 16.69
N ALA A 19 1.46 7.33 17.89
CA ALA A 19 0.81 8.60 18.22
C ALA A 19 1.82 9.76 18.39
N GLU A 20 3.02 9.47 18.87
CA GLU A 20 4.11 10.45 19.01
C GLU A 20 4.64 10.85 17.64
N VAL A 21 4.90 9.87 16.78
CA VAL A 21 5.29 10.09 15.37
C VAL A 21 4.24 10.95 14.66
N ALA A 22 2.95 10.60 14.76
CA ALA A 22 1.89 11.34 14.12
C ALA A 22 1.90 12.81 14.55
N ARG A 23 1.93 13.09 15.86
CA ARG A 23 1.94 14.48 16.38
C ARG A 23 3.18 15.26 15.94
N ALA A 24 4.34 14.61 15.92
CA ALA A 24 5.60 15.26 15.54
C ALA A 24 5.62 15.72 14.09
N VAL A 25 4.97 15.00 13.16
CA VAL A 25 5.06 15.29 11.73
C VAL A 25 3.84 16.00 11.15
N THR A 26 2.69 16.00 11.83
CA THR A 26 1.44 16.57 11.28
C THR A 26 1.54 18.04 10.98
N GLY A 27 2.11 18.85 11.88
CA GLY A 27 2.30 20.29 11.66
C GLY A 27 3.23 20.57 10.48
N TYR A 28 4.39 19.90 10.46
CA TYR A 28 5.38 20.03 9.40
C TYR A 28 4.83 19.64 8.01
N ALA A 29 4.05 18.57 7.96
CA ALA A 29 3.43 18.11 6.71
C ALA A 29 2.36 19.10 6.22
N GLY A 30 1.53 19.63 7.13
CA GLY A 30 0.48 20.60 6.82
C GLY A 30 1.04 21.88 6.18
N GLU A 31 2.13 22.41 6.71
CA GLU A 31 2.83 23.60 6.16
C GLU A 31 3.35 23.37 4.72
N ARG A 32 3.57 22.12 4.33
CA ARG A 32 4.09 21.71 3.02
C ARG A 32 3.05 21.12 2.09
N GLY A 33 1.77 21.14 2.49
CA GLY A 33 0.69 20.56 1.71
C GLY A 33 0.78 19.03 1.54
N VAL A 34 1.49 18.33 2.44
CA VAL A 34 1.62 16.89 2.40
C VAL A 34 0.46 16.23 3.16
N SER A 35 -0.35 15.44 2.47
CA SER A 35 -1.42 14.66 3.07
C SER A 35 -0.82 13.43 3.76
N LEU A 36 -1.06 13.30 5.08
CA LEU A 36 -0.63 12.15 5.87
C LEU A 36 -1.76 11.15 6.06
N SER A 37 -1.44 9.86 6.07
CA SER A 37 -2.34 8.76 6.40
C SER A 37 -1.69 7.77 7.35
N CYS A 38 -2.49 6.90 7.94
CA CYS A 38 -2.02 5.80 8.76
C CYS A 38 -2.89 4.55 8.58
N LEU A 39 -2.31 3.38 8.84
CA LEU A 39 -3.06 2.13 8.94
C LEU A 39 -3.80 2.06 10.27
N VAL A 40 -5.05 1.59 10.21
CA VAL A 40 -5.89 1.34 11.40
C VAL A 40 -6.54 -0.04 11.28
N PRO A 41 -6.36 -0.94 12.27
CA PRO A 41 -6.91 -2.29 12.17
C PRO A 41 -8.39 -2.37 12.59
N ASN A 42 -8.90 -1.38 13.30
CA ASN A 42 -10.26 -1.37 13.88
C ASN A 42 -10.62 0.01 14.40
N THR A 43 -11.87 0.16 14.94
CA THR A 43 -12.38 1.39 15.53
C THR A 43 -11.44 1.96 16.61
N ARG A 44 -10.86 1.13 17.48
CA ARG A 44 -9.96 1.62 18.53
C ARG A 44 -8.69 2.25 17.95
N GLY A 45 -8.11 1.63 16.92
CA GLY A 45 -6.97 2.20 16.19
C GLY A 45 -7.34 3.51 15.50
N MET A 46 -8.51 3.55 14.88
CA MET A 46 -9.07 4.75 14.25
C MET A 46 -9.20 5.92 15.24
N LEU A 47 -9.80 5.69 16.41
CA LEU A 47 -9.95 6.73 17.42
C LEU A 47 -8.60 7.26 17.91
N ARG A 48 -7.62 6.37 18.14
CA ARG A 48 -6.25 6.77 18.51
C ARG A 48 -5.57 7.59 17.41
N ALA A 49 -5.77 7.26 16.14
CA ALA A 49 -5.24 8.01 15.01
C ALA A 49 -5.86 9.42 14.95
N ARG A 50 -7.17 9.52 15.08
CA ARG A 50 -7.90 10.81 15.17
C ARG A 50 -7.39 11.68 16.32
N ASP A 51 -7.23 11.09 17.51
CA ASP A 51 -6.77 11.80 18.71
C ASP A 51 -5.28 12.22 18.60
N ALA A 52 -4.52 11.59 17.67
CA ALA A 52 -3.18 12.01 17.29
C ALA A 52 -3.13 13.07 16.17
N GLY A 53 -4.28 13.55 15.69
CA GLY A 53 -4.40 14.62 14.71
C GLY A 53 -4.43 14.17 13.24
N LEU A 54 -4.57 12.87 12.97
CA LEU A 54 -4.66 12.35 11.60
C LEU A 54 -6.11 12.34 11.10
N SER A 55 -6.30 12.82 9.89
CA SER A 55 -7.61 12.88 9.23
C SER A 55 -7.79 11.83 8.11
N ASN A 56 -6.70 11.24 7.60
CA ASN A 56 -6.80 10.17 6.62
C ASN A 56 -6.37 8.86 7.27
N ILE A 57 -7.24 7.86 7.19
CA ILE A 57 -7.04 6.54 7.79
C ILE A 57 -7.25 5.46 6.74
N CYS A 58 -6.48 4.39 6.82
CA CYS A 58 -6.57 3.25 5.93
C CYS A 58 -6.89 1.99 6.73
N PHE A 59 -8.06 1.41 6.48
CA PHE A 59 -8.38 0.06 6.97
C PHE A 59 -7.77 -0.98 6.04
N VAL A 60 -7.52 -2.17 6.59
CA VAL A 60 -6.97 -3.30 5.84
C VAL A 60 -7.91 -4.49 5.97
N LEU A 61 -8.26 -5.09 4.83
CA LEU A 61 -9.03 -6.31 4.73
C LEU A 61 -8.43 -7.19 3.63
N SER A 62 -8.44 -8.51 3.80
CA SER A 62 -7.90 -9.41 2.78
C SER A 62 -9.00 -10.04 1.94
N ALA A 63 -8.71 -10.23 0.64
CA ALA A 63 -9.54 -11.03 -0.25
C ALA A 63 -9.21 -12.54 -0.17
N SER A 64 -8.10 -12.92 0.50
CA SER A 64 -7.75 -14.30 0.82
C SER A 64 -8.26 -14.65 2.22
N GLU A 65 -9.04 -15.72 2.35
CA GLU A 65 -9.55 -16.20 3.64
C GLU A 65 -8.40 -16.63 4.56
N ALA A 66 -7.44 -17.37 4.01
CA ALA A 66 -6.29 -17.85 4.76
C ALA A 66 -5.40 -16.70 5.26
N HIS A 67 -5.21 -15.66 4.45
CA HIS A 67 -4.48 -14.46 4.86
C HIS A 67 -5.28 -13.67 5.90
N ASN A 68 -6.58 -13.48 5.71
CA ASN A 68 -7.41 -12.72 6.63
C ASN A 68 -7.44 -13.35 8.03
N LEU A 69 -7.57 -14.67 8.11
CA LEU A 69 -7.49 -15.41 9.37
C LEU A 69 -6.14 -15.23 10.08
N ARG A 70 -5.03 -15.22 9.33
CA ARG A 70 -3.69 -15.00 9.93
C ARG A 70 -3.45 -13.56 10.35
N ASN A 71 -3.95 -12.60 9.58
CA ASN A 71 -3.70 -11.18 9.79
C ASN A 71 -4.61 -10.57 10.86
N SER A 72 -5.90 -10.94 10.88
CA SER A 72 -6.91 -10.37 11.76
C SER A 72 -7.53 -11.36 12.74
N ASN A 73 -7.21 -12.64 12.62
CA ASN A 73 -7.80 -13.75 13.39
C ASN A 73 -9.33 -13.85 13.22
N LYS A 74 -9.84 -13.48 12.04
CA LYS A 74 -11.27 -13.44 11.71
C LYS A 74 -11.51 -13.92 10.28
N PRO A 75 -12.67 -14.52 9.97
CA PRO A 75 -13.15 -14.69 8.61
C PRO A 75 -13.31 -13.33 7.90
N ILE A 76 -13.30 -13.34 6.57
CA ILE A 76 -13.48 -12.11 5.76
C ILE A 76 -14.83 -11.45 6.07
N ALA A 77 -15.90 -12.23 6.24
CA ALA A 77 -17.23 -11.72 6.55
C ALA A 77 -17.24 -10.90 7.85
N ASP A 78 -16.65 -11.43 8.93
CA ASP A 78 -16.57 -10.75 10.23
C ASP A 78 -15.69 -9.48 10.15
N SER A 79 -14.61 -9.55 9.36
CA SER A 79 -13.74 -8.39 9.12
C SER A 79 -14.45 -7.30 8.33
N MET A 80 -15.33 -7.67 7.40
CA MET A 80 -16.18 -6.72 6.68
C MET A 80 -17.19 -6.05 7.61
N GLU A 81 -17.85 -6.80 8.49
CA GLU A 81 -18.75 -6.23 9.49
C GLU A 81 -18.03 -5.25 10.44
N ASP A 82 -16.82 -5.61 10.88
CA ASP A 82 -16.00 -4.71 11.70
C ASP A 82 -15.62 -3.43 10.94
N PHE A 83 -15.27 -3.56 9.66
CA PHE A 83 -14.98 -2.41 8.80
C PHE A 83 -16.21 -1.53 8.63
N GLN A 84 -17.38 -2.11 8.34
CA GLN A 84 -18.65 -1.35 8.19
C GLN A 84 -18.98 -0.56 9.44
N ARG A 85 -18.88 -1.19 10.63
CA ARG A 85 -19.09 -0.47 11.92
C ARG A 85 -18.09 0.65 12.11
N SER A 86 -16.81 0.39 11.85
CA SER A 86 -15.75 1.39 12.02
C SER A 86 -15.91 2.56 11.05
N ALA A 87 -16.27 2.29 9.80
CA ALA A 87 -16.52 3.32 8.79
C ALA A 87 -17.72 4.20 9.14
N ALA A 88 -18.78 3.61 9.70
CA ALA A 88 -19.95 4.36 10.18
C ALA A 88 -19.61 5.31 11.34
N GLU A 89 -18.62 4.98 12.18
CA GLU A 89 -18.14 5.80 13.30
C GLU A 89 -17.05 6.82 12.90
N ALA A 90 -16.58 6.78 11.66
CA ALA A 90 -15.44 7.57 11.17
C ALA A 90 -15.81 9.03 10.80
N HIS A 91 -16.70 9.66 11.57
CA HIS A 91 -17.15 11.03 11.31
C HIS A 91 -15.98 12.02 11.24
N GLY A 92 -15.91 12.78 10.13
CA GLY A 92 -14.87 13.79 9.89
C GLY A 92 -13.51 13.21 9.46
N LEU A 93 -13.42 11.90 9.22
CA LEU A 93 -12.23 11.23 8.71
C LEU A 93 -12.38 10.82 7.25
N ASN A 94 -11.30 10.89 6.50
CA ASN A 94 -11.21 10.35 5.14
C ASN A 94 -10.82 8.87 5.22
N VAL A 95 -11.79 8.00 5.01
CA VAL A 95 -11.60 6.55 5.10
C VAL A 95 -11.08 6.01 3.78
N GLN A 96 -10.07 5.16 3.87
CA GLN A 96 -9.52 4.35 2.77
C GLN A 96 -9.63 2.88 3.16
N LEU A 97 -9.70 2.00 2.15
CA LEU A 97 -9.64 0.55 2.32
C LEU A 97 -8.54 -0.04 1.45
N ALA A 98 -7.53 -0.67 2.05
CA ALA A 98 -6.56 -1.50 1.35
C ALA A 98 -7.03 -2.96 1.36
N ILE A 99 -7.20 -3.52 0.16
CA ILE A 99 -7.60 -4.92 -0.02
C ILE A 99 -6.35 -5.75 -0.32
N CYS A 100 -5.96 -6.59 0.64
CA CYS A 100 -4.82 -7.47 0.53
C CYS A 100 -5.10 -8.69 -0.35
N CYS A 101 -4.04 -9.24 -0.95
CA CYS A 101 -4.09 -10.49 -1.73
C CYS A 101 -5.04 -10.46 -2.93
N VAL A 102 -5.29 -9.30 -3.53
CA VAL A 102 -6.18 -9.14 -4.69
C VAL A 102 -5.69 -9.95 -5.89
N PHE A 103 -4.38 -9.99 -6.09
CA PHE A 103 -3.74 -10.63 -7.25
C PHE A 103 -3.26 -12.05 -6.96
N GLY A 104 -3.65 -12.64 -5.84
CA GLY A 104 -3.34 -14.00 -5.43
C GLY A 104 -2.96 -14.14 -3.97
N SER A 105 -3.15 -15.33 -3.43
CA SER A 105 -2.86 -15.66 -2.04
C SER A 105 -1.50 -16.34 -1.90
N PRO A 106 -0.64 -15.91 -0.96
CA PRO A 106 0.60 -16.61 -0.64
C PRO A 106 0.37 -17.94 0.10
N PHE A 107 -0.87 -18.24 0.45
CA PHE A 107 -1.26 -19.45 1.21
C PHE A 107 -1.96 -20.50 0.37
N GLY A 108 -2.12 -20.25 -0.95
CA GLY A 108 -2.65 -21.20 -1.91
C GLY A 108 -4.19 -21.31 -1.95
N ASP A 109 -4.91 -20.50 -1.17
CA ASP A 109 -6.36 -20.41 -1.30
C ASP A 109 -6.74 -19.54 -2.51
N GLU A 110 -7.89 -19.85 -3.10
CA GLU A 110 -8.42 -19.10 -4.23
C GLU A 110 -8.93 -17.73 -3.81
N VAL A 111 -8.63 -16.74 -4.66
CA VAL A 111 -9.13 -15.37 -4.55
C VAL A 111 -9.97 -15.05 -5.78
N PRO A 112 -11.26 -15.40 -5.78
CA PRO A 112 -12.16 -15.09 -6.90
C PRO A 112 -12.30 -13.60 -7.08
N VAL A 113 -12.30 -13.13 -8.34
CA VAL A 113 -12.47 -11.71 -8.67
C VAL A 113 -13.82 -11.17 -8.17
N GLU A 114 -14.84 -12.02 -8.11
CA GLU A 114 -16.17 -11.71 -7.58
C GLU A 114 -16.12 -11.35 -6.09
N ARG A 115 -15.25 -12.00 -5.31
CA ARG A 115 -15.03 -11.67 -3.90
C ARG A 115 -14.39 -10.28 -3.76
N VAL A 116 -13.39 -9.98 -4.57
CA VAL A 116 -12.77 -8.65 -4.60
C VAL A 116 -13.81 -7.59 -4.99
N ALA A 117 -14.61 -7.86 -6.01
CA ALA A 117 -15.68 -6.98 -6.45
C ALA A 117 -16.74 -6.76 -5.35
N TRP A 118 -17.09 -7.80 -4.60
CA TRP A 118 -17.99 -7.68 -3.45
C TRP A 118 -17.41 -6.76 -2.38
N ILE A 119 -16.15 -6.97 -1.96
CA ILE A 119 -15.50 -6.11 -0.96
C ILE A 119 -15.49 -4.64 -1.41
N ILE A 120 -15.18 -4.37 -2.68
CA ILE A 120 -15.18 -3.03 -3.26
C ILE A 120 -16.57 -2.41 -3.18
N ARG A 121 -17.62 -3.13 -3.58
CA ARG A 121 -19.00 -2.61 -3.57
C ARG A 121 -19.49 -2.32 -2.16
N GLU A 122 -19.20 -3.18 -1.18
CA GLU A 122 -19.52 -2.94 0.23
C GLU A 122 -18.85 -1.64 0.74
N ALA A 123 -17.56 -1.45 0.41
CA ALA A 123 -16.86 -0.22 0.79
C ALA A 123 -17.46 1.03 0.10
N GLN A 124 -17.77 0.94 -1.19
CA GLN A 124 -18.37 2.03 -1.95
C GLN A 124 -19.77 2.39 -1.44
N ALA A 125 -20.56 1.41 -1.01
CA ALA A 125 -21.88 1.64 -0.42
C ALA A 125 -21.81 2.45 0.89
N LEU A 126 -20.67 2.42 1.59
CA LEU A 126 -20.38 3.25 2.76
C LEU A 126 -19.78 4.64 2.42
N GLY A 127 -19.69 4.98 1.13
CA GLY A 127 -19.07 6.23 0.67
C GLY A 127 -17.53 6.19 0.64
N VAL A 128 -16.90 5.03 0.83
CA VAL A 128 -15.45 4.88 0.74
C VAL A 128 -15.04 4.77 -0.72
N THR A 129 -14.41 5.82 -1.24
CA THR A 129 -13.99 5.90 -2.65
C THR A 129 -12.50 5.66 -2.86
N ARG A 130 -11.70 5.74 -1.80
CA ARG A 130 -10.26 5.48 -1.86
C ARG A 130 -10.00 4.01 -1.52
N ILE A 131 -9.75 3.23 -2.56
CA ILE A 131 -9.51 1.78 -2.45
C ILE A 131 -8.12 1.46 -3.02
N GLY A 132 -7.37 0.64 -2.29
CA GLY A 132 -6.10 0.09 -2.71
C GLY A 132 -6.23 -1.41 -3.01
N LEU A 133 -5.62 -1.86 -4.09
CA LEU A 133 -5.55 -3.25 -4.53
C LEU A 133 -4.12 -3.76 -4.36
N ALA A 134 -3.91 -4.73 -3.45
CA ALA A 134 -2.57 -5.13 -3.06
C ALA A 134 -2.21 -6.56 -3.49
N ASP A 135 -1.00 -6.71 -4.05
CA ASP A 135 -0.25 -7.96 -4.14
C ASP A 135 0.61 -8.14 -2.89
N SER A 136 -0.04 -8.49 -1.77
CA SER A 136 0.61 -8.52 -0.45
C SER A 136 1.74 -9.53 -0.35
N GLY A 137 1.72 -10.58 -1.16
CA GLY A 137 2.76 -11.61 -1.17
C GLY A 137 3.83 -11.41 -2.25
N GLY A 138 3.63 -10.48 -3.16
CA GLY A 138 4.42 -10.42 -4.38
C GLY A 138 4.32 -11.73 -5.18
N ASN A 139 3.11 -12.28 -5.24
CA ASN A 139 2.81 -13.57 -5.89
C ASN A 139 2.38 -13.41 -7.34
N SER A 140 1.93 -12.21 -7.70
CA SER A 140 1.38 -11.93 -9.01
C SER A 140 2.46 -11.95 -10.10
N ASP A 141 2.00 -12.19 -11.30
CA ASP A 141 2.71 -11.98 -12.55
C ASP A 141 1.93 -10.99 -13.45
N PRO A 142 2.54 -10.44 -14.52
CA PRO A 142 1.89 -9.48 -15.39
C PRO A 142 0.57 -9.95 -15.99
N ASN A 143 0.46 -11.22 -16.35
CA ASN A 143 -0.79 -11.76 -16.92
C ASN A 143 -1.89 -11.87 -15.86
N THR A 144 -1.54 -12.29 -14.66
CA THR A 144 -2.47 -12.36 -13.52
C THR A 144 -2.93 -10.97 -13.13
N THR A 145 -2.03 -9.99 -13.03
CA THR A 145 -2.36 -8.59 -12.75
C THR A 145 -3.38 -8.06 -13.76
N ARG A 146 -3.13 -8.23 -15.05
CA ARG A 146 -4.05 -7.80 -16.10
C ARG A 146 -5.39 -8.53 -16.05
N ARG A 147 -5.38 -9.86 -15.87
CA ARG A 147 -6.59 -10.68 -15.80
C ARG A 147 -7.51 -10.22 -14.66
N VAL A 148 -6.94 -9.96 -13.47
CA VAL A 148 -7.73 -9.52 -12.30
C VAL A 148 -8.31 -8.12 -12.54
N LEU A 149 -7.52 -7.17 -13.04
CA LEU A 149 -8.00 -5.81 -13.31
C LEU A 149 -9.11 -5.81 -14.37
N ARG A 150 -8.94 -6.56 -15.47
CA ARG A 150 -9.99 -6.73 -16.49
C ARG A 150 -11.23 -7.40 -15.92
N GLY A 151 -11.07 -8.47 -15.13
CA GLY A 151 -12.20 -9.14 -14.51
C GLY A 151 -13.01 -8.23 -13.59
N LEU A 152 -12.37 -7.32 -12.87
CA LEU A 152 -13.06 -6.28 -12.08
C LEU A 152 -13.80 -5.27 -13.00
N GLN A 153 -13.17 -4.86 -14.10
CA GLN A 153 -13.78 -3.96 -15.08
C GLN A 153 -14.98 -4.62 -15.77
N ASP A 154 -14.90 -5.90 -16.13
CA ASP A 154 -16.00 -6.68 -16.70
C ASP A 154 -17.18 -6.81 -15.72
N LEU A 155 -16.92 -6.78 -14.42
CA LEU A 155 -17.93 -6.71 -13.36
C LEU A 155 -18.44 -5.28 -13.09
N GLY A 156 -18.06 -4.30 -13.92
CA GLY A 156 -18.49 -2.92 -13.82
C GLY A 156 -17.79 -2.07 -12.76
N ILE A 157 -16.60 -2.50 -12.30
CA ILE A 157 -15.79 -1.75 -11.34
C ILE A 157 -14.73 -0.94 -12.07
N ASP A 158 -14.76 0.37 -11.92
CA ASP A 158 -13.69 1.23 -12.44
C ASP A 158 -12.46 1.15 -11.53
N THR A 159 -11.42 0.47 -12.03
CA THR A 159 -10.17 0.26 -11.28
C THR A 159 -9.12 1.36 -11.51
N ARG A 160 -9.36 2.31 -12.43
CA ARG A 160 -8.35 3.30 -12.87
C ARG A 160 -7.91 4.21 -11.73
N ASP A 161 -8.85 4.64 -10.87
CA ASP A 161 -8.59 5.51 -9.73
C ASP A 161 -8.23 4.75 -8.43
N MET A 162 -8.19 3.42 -8.48
CA MET A 162 -7.77 2.61 -7.35
C MET A 162 -6.24 2.60 -7.26
N ALA A 163 -5.71 2.64 -6.04
CA ALA A 163 -4.27 2.56 -5.83
C ALA A 163 -3.79 1.11 -6.02
N ILE A 164 -2.72 0.92 -6.77
CA ILE A 164 -2.09 -0.39 -6.96
C ILE A 164 -0.87 -0.47 -6.04
N HIS A 165 -0.92 -1.42 -5.10
CA HIS A 165 0.13 -1.69 -4.12
C HIS A 165 0.80 -3.02 -4.45
N LEU A 166 2.09 -2.98 -4.79
CA LEU A 166 2.81 -4.14 -5.28
C LEU A 166 4.03 -4.43 -4.41
N HIS A 167 4.21 -5.71 -4.09
CA HIS A 167 5.43 -6.20 -3.46
C HIS A 167 6.38 -6.81 -4.49
N ASP A 168 7.68 -6.64 -4.26
CA ASP A 168 8.75 -7.13 -5.14
C ASP A 168 9.43 -8.40 -4.62
N THR A 169 8.70 -9.20 -3.86
CA THR A 169 9.22 -10.42 -3.21
C THR A 169 9.90 -11.37 -4.20
N ARG A 170 9.39 -11.46 -5.42
CA ARG A 170 9.90 -12.33 -6.51
C ARG A 170 10.50 -11.56 -7.69
N GLY A 171 10.74 -10.25 -7.53
CA GLY A 171 11.33 -9.43 -8.58
C GLY A 171 10.39 -9.10 -9.74
N LEU A 172 9.08 -9.25 -9.56
CA LEU A 172 8.06 -8.95 -10.59
C LEU A 172 7.27 -7.68 -10.31
N GLY A 173 7.56 -6.97 -9.23
CA GLY A 173 6.76 -5.81 -8.81
C GLY A 173 6.66 -4.72 -9.88
N LEU A 174 7.77 -4.32 -10.50
CA LEU A 174 7.76 -3.32 -11.57
C LEU A 174 7.11 -3.84 -12.87
N ALA A 175 7.28 -5.13 -13.19
CA ALA A 175 6.60 -5.74 -14.33
C ALA A 175 5.07 -5.74 -14.13
N ASN A 176 4.62 -6.00 -12.91
CA ASN A 176 3.21 -5.92 -12.53
C ASN A 176 2.70 -4.47 -12.54
N ALA A 177 3.51 -3.50 -12.13
CA ALA A 177 3.17 -2.08 -12.25
C ALA A 177 2.96 -1.68 -13.71
N TYR A 178 3.87 -2.07 -14.60
CA TYR A 178 3.72 -1.87 -16.03
C TYR A 178 2.44 -2.52 -16.58
N ALA A 179 2.17 -3.76 -16.18
CA ALA A 179 0.97 -4.48 -16.59
C ALA A 179 -0.32 -3.76 -16.12
N ALA A 180 -0.33 -3.23 -14.90
CA ALA A 180 -1.44 -2.44 -14.39
C ALA A 180 -1.63 -1.11 -15.15
N MET A 181 -0.54 -0.43 -15.53
CA MET A 181 -0.58 0.77 -16.37
C MET A 181 -1.22 0.49 -17.73
N LEU A 182 -0.96 -0.67 -18.33
CA LEU A 182 -1.60 -1.10 -19.59
C LEU A 182 -3.12 -1.30 -19.48
N GLU A 183 -3.62 -1.57 -18.27
CA GLU A 183 -5.06 -1.66 -17.97
C GLU A 183 -5.65 -0.33 -17.47
N GLY A 184 -4.89 0.76 -17.58
CA GLY A 184 -5.34 2.11 -17.26
C GLY A 184 -5.12 2.56 -15.82
N SER A 185 -4.45 1.78 -14.99
CA SER A 185 -4.10 2.21 -13.63
C SER A 185 -3.04 3.31 -13.66
N TRP A 186 -3.25 4.37 -12.89
CA TRP A 186 -2.32 5.49 -12.81
C TRP A 186 -1.90 5.87 -11.38
N ARG A 187 -2.50 5.22 -10.38
CA ARG A 187 -2.17 5.44 -8.96
C ARG A 187 -1.42 4.24 -8.43
N PHE A 188 -0.23 4.48 -7.91
CA PHE A 188 0.63 3.44 -7.36
C PHE A 188 1.10 3.82 -5.96
N GLU A 189 1.25 2.82 -5.12
CA GLU A 189 1.90 2.92 -3.82
C GLU A 189 3.27 2.24 -3.89
N SER A 190 4.27 2.91 -3.34
CA SER A 190 5.65 2.45 -3.33
C SER A 190 6.37 2.97 -2.09
N SER A 191 7.54 2.48 -1.81
CA SER A 191 8.33 2.91 -0.65
C SER A 191 9.74 3.31 -1.06
N LEU A 192 10.30 4.32 -0.40
CA LEU A 192 11.70 4.68 -0.58
C LEU A 192 12.59 3.50 -0.25
N ALA A 193 13.62 3.26 -1.07
CA ALA A 193 14.56 2.13 -0.94
C ALA A 193 13.89 0.74 -0.83
N ALA A 194 12.68 0.59 -1.36
CA ALA A 194 11.86 -0.62 -1.25
C ALA A 194 11.60 -1.09 0.20
N MET A 195 11.63 -0.15 1.14
CA MET A 195 11.41 -0.48 2.55
C MET A 195 9.99 -0.94 2.84
N GLY A 196 9.84 -1.68 3.94
CA GLY A 196 8.56 -2.24 4.37
C GLY A 196 8.33 -3.65 3.85
N GLY A 197 7.29 -4.28 4.36
CA GLY A 197 6.92 -5.65 4.01
C GLY A 197 5.78 -6.13 4.90
N CYS A 198 5.37 -7.37 4.71
CA CYS A 198 4.34 -7.98 5.54
C CYS A 198 4.98 -8.98 6.52
N PRO A 199 4.91 -8.74 7.84
CA PRO A 199 5.51 -9.65 8.83
C PRO A 199 4.84 -11.02 8.87
N PHE A 200 3.63 -11.14 8.32
CA PHE A 200 2.87 -12.40 8.26
C PHE A 200 3.16 -13.25 7.03
N ILE A 201 4.00 -12.77 6.10
CA ILE A 201 4.38 -13.48 4.87
C ILE A 201 5.87 -13.79 4.91
N PRO A 202 6.26 -15.07 5.10
CA PRO A 202 7.67 -15.45 5.16
C PRO A 202 8.43 -15.07 3.88
N GLY A 203 9.59 -14.45 4.02
CA GLY A 203 10.45 -14.08 2.91
C GLY A 203 9.97 -12.91 2.05
N ALA A 204 8.93 -12.18 2.47
CA ALA A 204 8.49 -10.98 1.76
C ALA A 204 9.60 -9.92 1.79
N LYS A 205 10.08 -9.51 0.60
CA LYS A 205 11.09 -8.45 0.46
C LYS A 205 10.52 -7.05 0.71
N GLY A 206 9.20 -6.88 0.59
CA GLY A 206 8.54 -5.60 0.75
C GLY A 206 8.10 -4.94 -0.56
N ASN A 207 7.88 -3.65 -0.47
CA ASN A 207 7.31 -2.84 -1.53
C ASN A 207 8.21 -2.73 -2.75
N ILE A 208 7.63 -2.38 -3.90
CA ILE A 208 8.41 -1.82 -5.00
C ILE A 208 9.06 -0.50 -4.56
N SER A 209 10.26 -0.21 -5.05
CA SER A 209 10.94 1.02 -4.73
C SER A 209 10.33 2.22 -5.48
N THR A 210 10.24 3.35 -4.79
CA THR A 210 9.72 4.59 -5.39
C THR A 210 10.64 5.08 -6.50
N GLU A 211 11.93 5.08 -6.30
CA GLU A 211 12.92 5.53 -7.27
C GLU A 211 12.96 4.64 -8.52
N ASP A 212 12.82 3.32 -8.37
CA ASP A 212 12.77 2.41 -9.52
C ASP A 212 11.46 2.59 -10.31
N LEU A 213 10.33 2.84 -9.61
CA LEU A 213 9.05 3.13 -10.25
C LEU A 213 9.09 4.47 -11.00
N ILE A 214 9.69 5.52 -10.43
CA ILE A 214 9.88 6.80 -11.11
C ILE A 214 10.73 6.61 -12.38
N TYR A 215 11.81 5.83 -12.28
CA TYR A 215 12.65 5.53 -13.43
C TYR A 215 11.88 4.80 -14.54
N LEU A 216 11.10 3.77 -14.19
CA LEU A 216 10.21 3.08 -15.14
C LEU A 216 9.25 4.06 -15.83
N CYS A 217 8.55 4.90 -15.07
CA CYS A 217 7.64 5.90 -15.61
C CYS A 217 8.35 6.87 -16.55
N ARG A 218 9.55 7.36 -16.17
CA ARG A 218 10.37 8.24 -17.00
C ARG A 218 10.74 7.60 -18.34
N GLN A 219 11.15 6.31 -18.33
CA GLN A 219 11.48 5.57 -19.58
C GLN A 219 10.26 5.36 -20.48
N MET A 220 9.07 5.32 -19.90
CA MET A 220 7.80 5.23 -20.63
C MET A 220 7.25 6.59 -21.08
N GLY A 221 7.90 7.69 -20.78
CA GLY A 221 7.40 9.04 -21.05
C GLY A 221 6.25 9.46 -20.14
N VAL A 222 6.05 8.80 -19.01
CA VAL A 222 5.03 9.12 -18.00
C VAL A 222 5.62 10.05 -16.96
N HIS A 223 4.99 11.21 -16.77
CA HIS A 223 5.43 12.22 -15.81
C HIS A 223 4.81 11.97 -14.43
N THR A 224 5.63 11.70 -13.42
CA THR A 224 5.19 11.42 -12.04
C THR A 224 5.06 12.67 -11.16
N GLY A 225 5.67 13.78 -11.57
CA GLY A 225 5.81 14.97 -10.74
C GLY A 225 6.91 14.87 -9.67
N LEU A 226 7.61 13.72 -9.59
CA LEU A 226 8.69 13.47 -8.63
C LEU A 226 10.06 13.62 -9.31
N ASP A 227 11.02 14.11 -8.55
CA ASP A 227 12.42 14.28 -8.96
C ASP A 227 13.19 13.00 -8.62
N LEU A 228 13.66 12.28 -9.65
CA LEU A 228 14.34 10.99 -9.48
C LEU A 228 15.62 11.12 -8.66
N GLU A 229 16.43 12.10 -8.95
CA GLU A 229 17.73 12.31 -8.32
C GLU A 229 17.56 12.64 -6.82
N LYS A 230 16.62 13.54 -6.49
CA LYS A 230 16.31 13.86 -5.08
C LYS A 230 15.68 12.67 -4.35
N THR A 231 14.79 11.94 -5.00
CA THR A 231 14.15 10.76 -4.41
C THR A 231 15.19 9.68 -4.12
N THR A 232 16.13 9.47 -5.06
CA THR A 232 17.20 8.48 -4.89
C THR A 232 18.19 8.87 -3.79
N ALA A 233 18.57 10.17 -3.73
CA ALA A 233 19.43 10.66 -2.66
C ALA A 233 18.78 10.49 -1.28
N LEU A 234 17.46 10.78 -1.15
CA LEU A 234 16.71 10.58 0.06
C LEU A 234 16.61 9.10 0.46
N SER A 235 16.47 8.18 -0.52
CA SER A 235 16.47 6.74 -0.28
C SER A 235 17.80 6.27 0.31
N LEU A 236 18.92 6.78 -0.19
CA LEU A 236 20.26 6.49 0.35
C LEU A 236 20.44 7.00 1.77
N GLU A 237 20.07 8.27 2.01
CA GLU A 237 20.15 8.89 3.34
C GLU A 237 19.32 8.09 4.36
N MET A 238 18.10 7.71 3.99
CA MET A 238 17.21 6.93 4.84
C MET A 238 17.76 5.54 5.12
N SER A 239 18.28 4.84 4.09
CA SER A 239 18.92 3.52 4.24
C SER A 239 20.09 3.58 5.22
N GLN A 240 20.95 4.61 5.12
CA GLN A 240 22.06 4.82 6.03
C GLN A 240 21.60 5.11 7.46
N SER A 241 20.59 5.98 7.61
CA SER A 241 20.11 6.43 8.92
C SER A 241 19.51 5.29 9.76
N ILE A 242 18.86 4.31 9.10
CA ILE A 242 18.21 3.17 9.77
C ILE A 242 19.00 1.88 9.65
N GLY A 243 20.16 1.88 8.99
CA GLY A 243 20.96 0.67 8.76
C GLY A 243 20.31 -0.35 7.83
N HIS A 244 19.42 0.10 6.94
CA HIS A 244 18.76 -0.78 5.97
C HIS A 244 19.64 -0.96 4.73
N PRO A 245 19.82 -2.19 4.20
CA PRO A 245 20.59 -2.38 2.97
C PRO A 245 19.91 -1.70 1.78
N ILE A 246 20.70 -1.19 0.84
CA ILE A 246 20.21 -0.63 -0.42
C ILE A 246 19.67 -1.78 -1.27
N THR A 247 18.37 -1.79 -1.52
CA THR A 247 17.69 -2.84 -2.28
C THR A 247 17.18 -2.37 -3.64
N SER A 248 17.05 -1.06 -3.83
CA SER A 248 16.59 -0.51 -5.10
C SER A 248 17.73 -0.45 -6.13
N SER A 249 17.39 -0.68 -7.41
CA SER A 249 18.34 -0.62 -8.52
C SER A 249 18.86 0.79 -8.73
N MET A 250 17.99 1.80 -8.69
CA MET A 250 18.38 3.20 -8.89
C MET A 250 19.26 3.73 -7.77
N ALA A 251 18.98 3.37 -6.51
CA ALA A 251 19.83 3.74 -5.40
C ALA A 251 21.23 3.09 -5.50
N ASN A 252 21.33 1.84 -5.96
CA ASN A 252 22.61 1.19 -6.21
C ASN A 252 23.42 1.87 -7.33
N VAL A 253 22.77 2.21 -8.45
CA VAL A 253 23.41 2.94 -9.55
C VAL A 253 23.93 4.29 -9.07
N PHE A 254 23.11 5.04 -8.36
CA PHE A 254 23.47 6.36 -7.84
C PHE A 254 24.60 6.32 -6.80
N HIS A 255 24.57 5.33 -5.91
CA HIS A 255 25.59 5.12 -4.87
C HIS A 255 26.98 4.82 -5.49
N ASN A 256 27.04 4.09 -6.59
CA ASN A 256 28.29 3.74 -7.27
C ASN A 256 28.81 4.81 -8.25
N GLY A 257 28.20 5.98 -8.30
CA GLY A 257 28.69 7.12 -9.06
C GLY A 257 28.31 7.14 -10.54
N ASP A 258 27.46 6.24 -11.00
CA ASP A 258 26.82 6.36 -12.30
C ASP A 258 25.68 7.37 -12.21
N LEU A 259 26.05 8.63 -12.37
CA LEU A 259 25.08 9.70 -12.56
C LEU A 259 24.27 9.36 -13.81
N CYS A 260 22.98 9.21 -13.67
CA CYS A 260 22.02 9.21 -14.78
C CYS A 260 21.98 10.59 -15.45
N SER A 261 23.14 11.09 -15.84
CA SER A 261 23.31 12.27 -16.68
C SER A 261 23.34 11.83 -18.14
N ARG A 262 22.16 11.46 -18.67
CA ARG A 262 21.90 11.56 -20.12
C ARG A 262 20.40 11.68 -20.36
#